data_5326127e990ae564048078dbb992dbd0
#
_entry.id   5326127e990ae564048078dbb992dbd0
#
_cell.length_a   1.000
_cell.length_b   1.000
_cell.length_c   1.000
_cell.angle_alpha   90.00
_cell.angle_beta   90.00
_cell.angle_gamma   90.00
#
_symmetry.space_group_name_H-M   'P 1'
#
loop_
_entity.id
_entity.type
_entity.pdbx_description
1 polymer ?
#
loop_
_entity_poly.entity_id
_entity_poly.type
_entity_poly.pdbx_seq_one_letter_code
_entity_poly.pdbx_strand_id
1 'polypeptide(L)'
;VSAPTKGPGAPRPLPPLRFKPARDCAFRRALQAEAEAYLRTDGGHRYADGWVYLKGAGLAGALLASYLLVLRADAALPFALALVACLCTAMALALNMLHDAAHLALFRSDRLNRVVRRVLAVPVGIDADYWTVRHVHFHHTYANIEGYDLDTEPNPFLRQTPFQAWSPQYRYQHLYWPLVAALSLPYLNWYSDWADRFGATPVGAQGNGPGWPLFLTGKLAHVLLMLVLPMWAAQHAGIGWGVVLGAYLLGQMLASCVLVSLILGTHWSEVEFFQPGADGAMPHTWYQHSFHTACDWTPRPAWLGYFLGGLDKHLTHHLFPTWNHRHYPALAAIVARLAPQHQLRYRNLGYRQLLQAQQSFLKSMGAPPRTGKKA
;
A
#
# COMPACT_ATOMS: atom_id res chain seq x y z
N VAL A 1 -1.14 14.01 -44.75
CA VAL A 1 -1.23 15.05 -43.70
C VAL A 1 -1.85 14.37 -42.49
N SER A 2 -1.01 13.96 -41.55
CA SER A 2 -1.41 13.34 -40.28
C SER A 2 -2.08 14.39 -39.42
N ALA A 3 -3.26 14.10 -38.90
CA ALA A 3 -3.94 14.94 -37.92
C ALA A 3 -3.06 15.10 -36.66
N PRO A 4 -3.02 16.30 -36.03
CA PRO A 4 -2.25 16.51 -34.81
C PRO A 4 -2.80 15.62 -33.70
N THR A 5 -1.95 14.83 -33.07
CA THR A 5 -2.24 14.10 -31.84
C THR A 5 -2.69 15.11 -30.78
N LYS A 6 -3.95 15.01 -30.36
CA LYS A 6 -4.47 15.77 -29.22
C LYS A 6 -3.57 15.45 -28.03
N GLY A 7 -3.04 16.48 -27.40
CA GLY A 7 -2.32 16.37 -26.14
C GLY A 7 -3.13 15.60 -25.09
N PRO A 8 -2.51 15.08 -24.03
CA PRO A 8 -3.22 14.27 -23.02
C PRO A 8 -4.39 15.12 -22.49
N GLY A 9 -5.60 14.68 -22.84
CA GLY A 9 -6.82 15.29 -22.30
C GLY A 9 -6.86 15.08 -20.78
N ALA A 10 -7.55 15.98 -20.06
CA ALA A 10 -7.74 15.83 -18.63
C ALA A 10 -8.20 14.39 -18.29
N PRO A 11 -7.64 13.78 -17.23
CA PRO A 11 -8.01 12.42 -16.86
C PRO A 11 -9.52 12.33 -16.63
N ARG A 12 -10.13 11.31 -17.21
CA ARG A 12 -11.56 11.04 -17.08
C ARG A 12 -11.77 9.97 -16.02
N PRO A 13 -12.92 9.96 -15.31
CA PRO A 13 -13.30 8.81 -14.51
C PRO A 13 -13.21 7.54 -15.35
N LEU A 14 -12.63 6.49 -14.78
CA LEU A 14 -12.52 5.21 -15.48
C LEU A 14 -13.91 4.65 -15.77
N PRO A 15 -14.13 4.04 -16.96
CA PRO A 15 -15.40 3.39 -17.27
C PRO A 15 -15.66 2.26 -16.26
N PRO A 16 -16.93 1.97 -15.93
CA PRO A 16 -17.25 0.94 -14.96
C PRO A 16 -16.81 -0.44 -15.44
N LEU A 17 -16.05 -1.16 -14.62
CA LEU A 17 -15.65 -2.54 -14.84
C LEU A 17 -16.55 -3.48 -14.04
N ARG A 18 -17.00 -4.58 -14.64
CA ARG A 18 -17.96 -5.51 -14.04
C ARG A 18 -17.37 -6.90 -13.89
N PHE A 19 -17.28 -7.39 -12.66
CA PHE A 19 -17.05 -8.80 -12.38
C PHE A 19 -18.34 -9.61 -12.53
N LYS A 20 -18.22 -10.93 -12.69
CA LYS A 20 -19.39 -11.81 -12.59
C LYS A 20 -20.08 -11.64 -11.22
N PRO A 21 -21.41 -11.75 -11.16
CA PRO A 21 -22.13 -11.53 -9.90
C PRO A 21 -21.65 -12.43 -8.76
N ALA A 22 -21.32 -11.86 -7.63
CA ALA A 22 -20.82 -12.58 -6.47
C ALA A 22 -21.88 -13.52 -5.82
N ARG A 23 -23.18 -13.30 -6.08
CA ARG A 23 -24.27 -14.19 -5.63
C ARG A 23 -24.11 -15.61 -6.15
N ASP A 24 -23.50 -15.79 -7.30
CA ASP A 24 -23.30 -17.09 -7.96
C ASP A 24 -22.02 -17.79 -7.45
N CYS A 25 -21.25 -17.15 -6.56
CA CYS A 25 -20.02 -17.68 -6.03
C CYS A 25 -20.27 -18.51 -4.77
N ALA A 26 -20.21 -19.84 -4.90
CA ALA A 26 -20.35 -20.77 -3.75
C ALA A 26 -19.26 -20.55 -2.70
N PHE A 27 -18.03 -20.26 -3.14
CA PHE A 27 -16.93 -19.91 -2.24
C PHE A 27 -17.27 -18.73 -1.33
N ARG A 28 -17.82 -17.64 -1.90
CA ARG A 28 -18.23 -16.46 -1.10
C ARG A 28 -19.18 -16.88 0.03
N ARG A 29 -20.21 -17.67 -0.28
CA ARG A 29 -21.21 -18.10 0.73
C ARG A 29 -20.57 -18.91 1.85
N ALA A 30 -19.71 -19.88 1.49
CA ALA A 30 -18.99 -20.68 2.46
C ALA A 30 -18.04 -19.83 3.32
N LEU A 31 -17.27 -18.94 2.68
CA LEU A 31 -16.32 -18.05 3.35
C LEU A 31 -17.01 -17.10 4.34
N GLN A 32 -18.14 -16.51 3.95
CA GLN A 32 -18.91 -15.63 4.84
C GLN A 32 -19.52 -16.40 6.02
N ALA A 33 -20.09 -17.58 5.79
CA ALA A 33 -20.66 -18.40 6.86
C ALA A 33 -19.60 -18.80 7.91
N GLU A 34 -18.42 -19.22 7.47
CA GLU A 34 -17.32 -19.60 8.36
C GLU A 34 -16.73 -18.39 9.10
N ALA A 35 -16.58 -17.23 8.43
CA ALA A 35 -16.11 -16.03 9.07
C ALA A 35 -17.11 -15.52 10.13
N GLU A 36 -18.41 -15.59 9.85
CA GLU A 36 -19.45 -15.26 10.83
C GLU A 36 -19.48 -16.25 12.00
N ALA A 37 -19.28 -17.54 11.74
CA ALA A 37 -19.16 -18.55 12.79
C ALA A 37 -17.97 -18.23 13.70
N TYR A 38 -16.80 -17.93 13.12
CA TYR A 38 -15.62 -17.49 13.86
C TYR A 38 -15.89 -16.25 14.72
N LEU A 39 -16.60 -15.25 14.21
CA LEU A 39 -16.93 -14.07 15.03
C LEU A 39 -17.82 -14.41 16.22
N ARG A 40 -18.74 -15.35 16.07
CA ARG A 40 -19.64 -15.77 17.17
C ARG A 40 -18.93 -16.55 18.27
N THR A 41 -17.91 -17.35 17.92
CA THR A 41 -17.21 -18.22 18.89
C THR A 41 -16.00 -17.52 19.52
N ASP A 42 -15.11 -16.96 18.68
CA ASP A 42 -13.78 -16.53 19.12
C ASP A 42 -13.49 -15.07 18.81
N GLY A 43 -14.04 -14.53 17.71
CA GLY A 43 -13.70 -13.22 17.17
C GLY A 43 -14.39 -12.04 17.86
N GLY A 44 -15.58 -12.24 18.41
CA GLY A 44 -16.41 -11.20 19.05
C GLY A 44 -16.92 -10.13 18.09
N HIS A 45 -16.04 -9.35 17.52
CA HIS A 45 -16.37 -8.29 16.55
C HIS A 45 -15.24 -8.03 15.58
N ARG A 46 -15.53 -7.53 14.39
CA ARG A 46 -14.55 -7.33 13.28
C ARG A 46 -13.53 -6.19 13.49
N TYR A 47 -13.67 -5.39 14.53
CA TYR A 47 -12.83 -4.21 14.79
C TYR A 47 -11.63 -4.56 15.68
N ALA A 48 -10.76 -3.58 15.91
CA ALA A 48 -9.64 -3.69 16.83
C ALA A 48 -10.08 -4.01 18.28
N ASP A 49 -9.22 -4.69 19.00
CA ASP A 49 -9.35 -5.00 20.42
C ASP A 49 -8.33 -4.25 21.28
N GLY A 50 -8.33 -4.52 22.58
CA GLY A 50 -7.40 -3.88 23.53
C GLY A 50 -5.93 -4.12 23.20
N TRP A 51 -5.56 -5.28 22.64
CA TRP A 51 -4.18 -5.58 22.26
C TRP A 51 -3.72 -4.77 21.04
N VAL A 52 -4.59 -4.59 20.05
CA VAL A 52 -4.30 -3.72 18.90
C VAL A 52 -4.15 -2.27 19.35
N TYR A 53 -5.02 -1.79 20.25
CA TYR A 53 -4.89 -0.43 20.80
C TYR A 53 -3.62 -0.26 21.64
N LEU A 54 -3.24 -1.24 22.46
CA LEU A 54 -2.00 -1.22 23.22
C LEU A 54 -0.77 -1.18 22.31
N LYS A 55 -0.76 -2.00 21.24
CA LYS A 55 0.29 -1.94 20.21
C LYS A 55 0.37 -0.55 19.56
N GLY A 56 -0.80 0.00 19.17
CA GLY A 56 -0.87 1.34 18.60
C GLY A 56 -0.35 2.42 19.55
N ALA A 57 -0.71 2.34 20.82
CA ALA A 57 -0.21 3.26 21.84
C ALA A 57 1.33 3.12 22.05
N GLY A 58 1.85 1.88 22.03
CA GLY A 58 3.30 1.64 22.09
C GLY A 58 4.06 2.23 20.92
N LEU A 59 3.53 2.04 19.68
CA LEU A 59 4.12 2.64 18.47
C LEU A 59 4.02 4.18 18.49
N ALA A 60 2.90 4.74 18.95
CA ALA A 60 2.74 6.18 19.10
C ALA A 60 3.69 6.75 20.16
N GLY A 61 3.89 6.03 21.28
CA GLY A 61 4.88 6.37 22.30
C GLY A 61 6.30 6.35 21.74
N ALA A 62 6.66 5.34 20.95
CA ALA A 62 7.96 5.25 20.30
C ALA A 62 8.17 6.37 19.26
N LEU A 63 7.13 6.72 18.50
CA LEU A 63 7.14 7.88 17.58
C LEU A 63 7.40 9.18 18.36
N LEU A 64 6.66 9.42 19.43
CA LEU A 64 6.85 10.59 20.27
C LEU A 64 8.25 10.63 20.89
N ALA A 65 8.73 9.51 21.44
CA ALA A 65 10.05 9.42 22.03
C ALA A 65 11.15 9.72 21.02
N SER A 66 11.12 9.12 19.83
CA SER A 66 12.08 9.40 18.77
C SER A 66 12.02 10.86 18.29
N TYR A 67 10.83 11.45 18.22
CA TYR A 67 10.67 12.86 17.89
C TYR A 67 11.25 13.80 18.97
N LEU A 68 11.03 13.50 20.25
CA LEU A 68 11.64 14.26 21.35
C LEU A 68 13.18 14.14 21.37
N LEU A 69 13.73 12.99 20.96
CA LEU A 69 15.17 12.82 20.75
C LEU A 69 15.68 13.70 19.61
N VAL A 70 14.93 13.85 18.51
CA VAL A 70 15.29 14.81 17.44
C VAL A 70 15.40 16.23 17.99
N LEU A 71 14.40 16.67 18.77
CA LEU A 71 14.36 18.05 19.29
C LEU A 71 15.40 18.34 20.38
N ARG A 72 16.00 17.30 20.99
CA ARG A 72 16.99 17.41 22.06
C ARG A 72 18.41 17.03 21.65
N ALA A 73 18.60 16.57 20.42
CA ALA A 73 19.90 16.13 19.96
C ALA A 73 20.87 17.33 19.84
N ASP A 74 22.06 17.19 20.38
CA ASP A 74 23.12 18.17 20.38
C ASP A 74 24.25 17.86 19.37
N ALA A 75 24.15 16.75 18.65
CA ALA A 75 25.12 16.33 17.66
C ALA A 75 24.42 15.77 16.39
N ALA A 76 25.10 15.87 15.24
CA ALA A 76 24.55 15.52 13.93
C ALA A 76 24.14 14.04 13.80
N LEU A 77 24.96 13.10 14.31
CA LEU A 77 24.65 11.67 14.18
C LEU A 77 23.46 11.24 15.05
N PRO A 78 23.38 11.54 16.35
CA PRO A 78 22.18 11.26 17.16
C PRO A 78 20.92 11.91 16.57
N PHE A 79 21.00 13.15 16.08
CA PHE A 79 19.91 13.85 15.41
C PHE A 79 19.41 13.06 14.18
N ALA A 80 20.32 12.69 13.27
CA ALA A 80 19.98 11.99 12.05
C ALA A 80 19.37 10.61 12.36
N LEU A 81 19.95 9.85 13.28
CA LEU A 81 19.43 8.54 13.68
C LEU A 81 18.03 8.65 14.32
N ALA A 82 17.82 9.66 15.17
CA ALA A 82 16.52 9.91 15.80
C ALA A 82 15.44 10.29 14.76
N LEU A 83 15.76 11.14 13.77
CA LEU A 83 14.81 11.54 12.72
C LEU A 83 14.48 10.37 11.78
N VAL A 84 15.46 9.57 11.40
CA VAL A 84 15.26 8.35 10.63
C VAL A 84 14.37 7.37 11.41
N ALA A 85 14.67 7.11 12.68
CA ALA A 85 13.86 6.25 13.55
C ALA A 85 12.42 6.77 13.69
N CYS A 86 12.25 8.09 13.82
CA CYS A 86 10.95 8.75 13.87
C CYS A 86 10.11 8.44 12.62
N LEU A 87 10.67 8.63 11.42
CA LEU A 87 9.97 8.37 10.15
C LEU A 87 9.68 6.88 9.93
N CYS A 88 10.61 6.00 10.30
CA CYS A 88 10.36 4.55 10.24
C CYS A 88 9.26 4.11 11.24
N THR A 89 9.24 4.70 12.44
CA THR A 89 8.20 4.42 13.44
C THR A 89 6.84 4.98 13.00
N ALA A 90 6.82 6.17 12.36
CA ALA A 90 5.61 6.72 11.75
C ALA A 90 5.04 5.76 10.69
N MET A 91 5.89 5.16 9.85
CA MET A 91 5.47 4.15 8.88
C MET A 91 4.95 2.89 9.59
N ALA A 92 5.63 2.38 10.62
CA ALA A 92 5.15 1.22 11.39
C ALA A 92 3.77 1.49 12.01
N LEU A 93 3.55 2.68 12.54
CA LEU A 93 2.25 3.10 13.07
C LEU A 93 1.21 3.22 11.95
N ALA A 94 1.57 3.74 10.79
CA ALA A 94 0.70 3.80 9.62
C ALA A 94 0.27 2.40 9.15
N LEU A 95 1.18 1.45 9.01
CA LEU A 95 0.89 0.08 8.60
C LEU A 95 -0.06 -0.63 9.58
N ASN A 96 0.05 -0.35 10.88
CA ASN A 96 -0.74 -1.03 11.90
C ASN A 96 -2.06 -0.35 12.24
N MET A 97 -2.17 0.98 12.10
CA MET A 97 -3.33 1.75 12.57
C MET A 97 -4.00 2.55 11.45
N LEU A 98 -3.22 3.29 10.62
CA LEU A 98 -3.79 4.09 9.55
C LEU A 98 -4.42 3.20 8.48
N HIS A 99 -3.76 2.10 8.12
CA HIS A 99 -4.24 1.14 7.13
C HIS A 99 -5.61 0.57 7.51
N ASP A 100 -5.76 0.07 8.74
CA ASP A 100 -7.06 -0.41 9.23
C ASP A 100 -8.11 0.69 9.31
N ALA A 101 -7.71 1.91 9.72
CA ALA A 101 -8.62 3.04 9.76
C ALA A 101 -9.09 3.48 8.35
N ALA A 102 -8.25 3.35 7.32
CA ALA A 102 -8.61 3.59 5.93
C ALA A 102 -9.68 2.60 5.44
N HIS A 103 -9.62 1.36 5.91
CA HIS A 103 -10.59 0.30 5.64
C HIS A 103 -11.82 0.31 6.57
N LEU A 104 -11.95 1.32 7.43
CA LEU A 104 -13.01 1.41 8.46
C LEU A 104 -13.04 0.19 9.40
N ALA A 105 -11.88 -0.41 9.65
CA ALA A 105 -11.70 -1.65 10.41
C ALA A 105 -11.08 -1.43 11.80
N LEU A 106 -10.58 -0.23 12.12
CA LEU A 106 -9.95 0.06 13.40
C LEU A 106 -11.00 0.31 14.50
N PHE A 107 -11.93 1.22 14.25
CA PHE A 107 -13.00 1.59 15.20
C PHE A 107 -14.37 1.28 14.63
N ARG A 108 -15.38 1.11 15.51
CA ARG A 108 -16.79 1.01 15.09
C ARG A 108 -17.34 2.29 14.46
N SER A 109 -16.75 3.44 14.80
CA SER A 109 -17.16 4.74 14.29
C SER A 109 -16.36 5.10 13.03
N ASP A 110 -17.04 5.23 11.90
CA ASP A 110 -16.43 5.68 10.63
C ASP A 110 -15.83 7.09 10.75
N ARG A 111 -16.47 7.97 11.57
CA ARG A 111 -15.94 9.30 11.82
C ARG A 111 -14.58 9.23 12.53
N LEU A 112 -14.46 8.38 13.55
CA LEU A 112 -13.20 8.20 14.27
C LEU A 112 -12.12 7.59 13.39
N ASN A 113 -12.46 6.61 12.57
CA ASN A 113 -11.54 6.05 11.55
C ASN A 113 -11.01 7.15 10.63
N ARG A 114 -11.90 8.03 10.11
CA ARG A 114 -11.47 9.15 9.23
C ARG A 114 -10.56 10.16 9.94
N VAL A 115 -10.85 10.50 11.20
CA VAL A 115 -10.00 11.41 11.96
C VAL A 115 -8.62 10.80 12.23
N VAL A 116 -8.59 9.56 12.74
CA VAL A 116 -7.35 8.88 13.11
C VAL A 116 -6.45 8.66 11.90
N ARG A 117 -6.97 8.19 10.76
CA ARG A 117 -6.14 8.01 9.56
C ARG A 117 -5.50 9.32 9.09
N ARG A 118 -6.22 10.47 9.17
CA ARG A 118 -5.69 11.78 8.79
C ARG A 118 -4.58 12.25 9.74
N VAL A 119 -4.77 12.06 11.04
CA VAL A 119 -3.76 12.41 12.04
C VAL A 119 -2.50 11.57 11.86
N LEU A 120 -2.65 10.26 11.68
CA LEU A 120 -1.54 9.33 11.51
C LEU A 120 -0.81 9.48 10.16
N ALA A 121 -1.45 10.06 9.15
CA ALA A 121 -0.83 10.37 7.88
C ALA A 121 0.13 11.57 7.94
N VAL A 122 -0.06 12.49 8.91
CA VAL A 122 0.77 13.70 9.03
C VAL A 122 2.27 13.39 9.14
N PRO A 123 2.77 12.55 10.05
CA PRO A 123 4.20 12.29 10.13
C PRO A 123 4.75 11.51 8.92
N VAL A 124 3.92 10.76 8.22
CA VAL A 124 4.29 10.07 6.97
C VAL A 124 4.37 11.03 5.79
N GLY A 125 3.47 12.03 5.75
CA GLY A 125 3.42 13.10 4.75
C GLY A 125 2.41 12.90 3.63
N ILE A 126 1.75 11.76 3.55
CA ILE A 126 0.73 11.47 2.52
C ILE A 126 -0.62 12.10 2.87
N ASP A 127 -1.43 12.37 1.85
CA ASP A 127 -2.85 12.68 2.06
C ASP A 127 -3.66 11.39 2.27
N ALA A 128 -4.24 11.23 3.44
CA ALA A 128 -4.95 10.01 3.84
C ALA A 128 -6.22 9.76 3.01
N ASP A 129 -6.89 10.79 2.51
CA ASP A 129 -8.12 10.63 1.76
C ASP A 129 -7.83 10.21 0.32
N TYR A 130 -6.87 10.84 -0.36
CA TYR A 130 -6.41 10.41 -1.69
C TYR A 130 -5.79 9.02 -1.66
N TRP A 131 -4.94 8.74 -0.66
CA TRP A 131 -4.38 7.40 -0.48
C TRP A 131 -5.48 6.34 -0.26
N THR A 132 -6.54 6.65 0.51
CA THR A 132 -7.66 5.74 0.70
C THR A 132 -8.41 5.46 -0.61
N VAL A 133 -8.62 6.48 -1.45
CA VAL A 133 -9.25 6.27 -2.77
C VAL A 133 -8.36 5.39 -3.65
N ARG A 134 -7.06 5.67 -3.72
CA ARG A 134 -6.08 4.87 -4.49
C ARG A 134 -6.06 3.42 -4.02
N HIS A 135 -5.91 3.21 -2.72
CA HIS A 135 -5.75 1.89 -2.14
C HIS A 135 -7.06 1.10 -2.05
N VAL A 136 -8.11 1.68 -1.47
CA VAL A 136 -9.36 0.93 -1.21
C VAL A 136 -10.24 0.84 -2.46
N HIS A 137 -10.38 1.94 -3.22
CA HIS A 137 -11.27 1.96 -4.36
C HIS A 137 -10.64 1.38 -5.62
N PHE A 138 -9.39 1.75 -5.95
CA PHE A 138 -8.74 1.26 -7.16
C PHE A 138 -8.04 -0.07 -6.93
N HIS A 139 -7.06 -0.12 -6.03
CA HIS A 139 -6.24 -1.31 -5.84
C HIS A 139 -7.05 -2.53 -5.34
N HIS A 140 -7.79 -2.42 -4.22
CA HIS A 140 -8.58 -3.55 -3.71
C HIS A 140 -9.68 -4.03 -4.64
N THR A 141 -10.23 -3.15 -5.46
CA THR A 141 -11.29 -3.53 -6.40
C THR A 141 -10.71 -4.15 -7.67
N TYR A 142 -9.57 -3.62 -8.15
CA TYR A 142 -9.09 -3.88 -9.50
C TYR A 142 -7.62 -4.35 -9.55
N ALA A 143 -7.13 -5.00 -8.50
CA ALA A 143 -5.74 -5.45 -8.43
C ALA A 143 -5.27 -6.12 -9.74
N ASN A 144 -4.11 -5.73 -10.25
CA ASN A 144 -3.50 -6.25 -11.48
C ASN A 144 -4.35 -6.14 -12.75
N ILE A 145 -5.31 -5.20 -12.82
CA ILE A 145 -6.07 -4.92 -14.06
C ILE A 145 -5.50 -3.68 -14.73
N GLU A 146 -5.07 -3.81 -15.99
CA GLU A 146 -4.48 -2.72 -16.77
C GLU A 146 -5.41 -1.50 -16.84
N GLY A 147 -4.87 -0.32 -16.52
CA GLY A 147 -5.56 0.96 -16.51
C GLY A 147 -6.54 1.18 -15.36
N TYR A 148 -6.71 0.20 -14.45
CA TYR A 148 -7.57 0.30 -13.28
C TYR A 148 -6.81 0.19 -11.96
N ASP A 149 -5.82 -0.69 -11.87
CA ASP A 149 -4.94 -0.75 -10.70
C ASP A 149 -3.86 0.32 -10.81
N LEU A 150 -3.99 1.36 -9.99
CA LEU A 150 -3.06 2.50 -10.00
C LEU A 150 -1.68 2.15 -9.43
N ASP A 151 -1.55 1.05 -8.71
CA ASP A 151 -0.25 0.58 -8.20
C ASP A 151 0.59 -0.09 -9.30
N THR A 152 -0.05 -0.47 -10.41
CA THR A 152 0.60 -1.08 -11.58
C THR A 152 0.61 -0.17 -12.82
N GLU A 153 0.33 1.13 -12.66
CA GLU A 153 0.37 2.08 -13.77
C GLU A 153 1.75 2.07 -14.48
N PRO A 154 1.75 2.16 -15.82
CA PRO A 154 2.99 2.27 -16.58
C PRO A 154 3.84 3.43 -16.10
N ASN A 155 5.10 3.15 -15.79
CA ASN A 155 6.06 4.18 -15.37
C ASN A 155 7.43 3.98 -16.06
N PRO A 156 8.26 5.03 -16.16
CA PRO A 156 9.52 4.94 -16.88
C PRO A 156 10.60 4.14 -16.14
N PHE A 157 10.39 3.77 -14.89
CA PHE A 157 11.42 3.14 -14.05
C PHE A 157 11.29 1.63 -14.00
N LEU A 158 10.06 1.11 -13.90
CA LEU A 158 9.79 -0.33 -13.81
C LEU A 158 8.71 -0.73 -14.81
N ARG A 159 8.94 -1.82 -15.51
CA ARG A 159 7.89 -2.53 -16.23
C ARG A 159 7.25 -3.52 -15.28
N GLN A 160 6.05 -3.20 -14.83
CA GLN A 160 5.34 -3.92 -13.78
C GLN A 160 4.27 -4.87 -14.32
N THR A 161 3.88 -4.72 -15.58
CA THR A 161 2.85 -5.56 -16.21
C THR A 161 3.33 -6.06 -17.58
N PRO A 162 2.80 -7.20 -18.05
CA PRO A 162 3.11 -7.69 -19.40
C PRO A 162 2.58 -6.75 -20.50
N PHE A 163 1.61 -5.90 -20.19
CA PHE A 163 0.96 -4.98 -21.14
C PHE A 163 1.74 -3.70 -21.37
N GLN A 164 2.55 -3.28 -20.41
CA GLN A 164 3.42 -2.13 -20.56
C GLN A 164 4.47 -2.39 -21.66
N ALA A 165 4.64 -1.45 -22.59
CA ALA A 165 5.66 -1.54 -23.64
C ALA A 165 7.06 -1.72 -23.03
N TRP A 166 7.87 -2.60 -23.63
CA TRP A 166 9.24 -2.81 -23.18
C TRP A 166 10.14 -1.64 -23.63
N SER A 167 11.12 -1.32 -22.79
CA SER A 167 12.15 -0.33 -23.08
C SER A 167 13.51 -0.81 -22.51
N PRO A 168 14.65 -0.44 -23.14
CA PRO A 168 15.98 -0.96 -22.77
C PRO A 168 16.37 -0.75 -21.30
N GLN A 169 15.90 0.32 -20.66
CA GLN A 169 16.18 0.60 -19.25
C GLN A 169 15.61 -0.48 -18.30
N TYR A 170 14.54 -1.19 -18.68
CA TYR A 170 13.95 -2.22 -17.84
C TYR A 170 14.80 -3.49 -17.74
N ARG A 171 15.79 -3.66 -18.64
CA ARG A 171 16.63 -4.86 -18.69
C ARG A 171 17.24 -5.22 -17.34
N TYR A 172 17.60 -4.22 -16.57
CA TYR A 172 18.26 -4.38 -15.28
C TYR A 172 17.38 -3.99 -14.09
N GLN A 173 16.08 -3.85 -14.28
CA GLN A 173 15.15 -3.41 -13.22
C GLN A 173 15.18 -4.32 -11.98
N HIS A 174 15.46 -5.60 -12.13
CA HIS A 174 15.65 -6.55 -11.05
C HIS A 174 16.86 -6.24 -10.14
N LEU A 175 17.75 -5.34 -10.54
CA LEU A 175 18.88 -4.87 -9.74
C LEU A 175 18.60 -3.53 -9.06
N TYR A 176 17.95 -2.59 -9.76
CA TYR A 176 17.76 -1.23 -9.24
C TYR A 176 16.37 -0.96 -8.64
N TRP A 177 15.47 -1.93 -8.68
CA TRP A 177 14.13 -1.75 -8.10
C TRP A 177 14.13 -1.30 -6.62
N PRO A 178 15.11 -1.67 -5.75
CA PRO A 178 15.10 -1.17 -4.38
C PRO A 178 15.25 0.35 -4.29
N LEU A 179 15.99 0.97 -5.23
CA LEU A 179 16.10 2.43 -5.32
C LEU A 179 14.77 3.05 -5.74
N VAL A 180 14.06 2.45 -6.71
CA VAL A 180 12.72 2.92 -7.11
C VAL A 180 11.73 2.76 -5.95
N ALA A 181 11.78 1.62 -5.26
CA ALA A 181 10.98 1.38 -4.06
C ALA A 181 11.24 2.42 -2.97
N ALA A 182 12.51 2.78 -2.74
CA ALA A 182 12.88 3.80 -1.77
C ALA A 182 12.27 5.18 -2.08
N LEU A 183 12.09 5.50 -3.35
CA LEU A 183 11.52 6.78 -3.78
C LEU A 183 9.98 6.81 -3.78
N SER A 184 9.29 5.71 -3.52
CA SER A 184 7.82 5.65 -3.60
C SER A 184 7.13 6.60 -2.62
N LEU A 185 7.57 6.63 -1.35
CA LEU A 185 6.97 7.53 -0.36
C LEU A 185 7.29 9.00 -0.62
N PRO A 186 8.55 9.42 -0.92
CA PRO A 186 8.84 10.77 -1.41
C PRO A 186 7.99 11.17 -2.62
N TYR A 187 7.81 10.27 -3.59
CA TYR A 187 6.99 10.51 -4.77
C TYR A 187 5.52 10.73 -4.40
N LEU A 188 4.94 9.86 -3.55
CA LEU A 188 3.56 10.01 -3.08
C LEU A 188 3.35 11.36 -2.39
N ASN A 189 4.22 11.69 -1.43
CA ASN A 189 4.10 12.89 -0.60
C ASN A 189 4.27 14.19 -1.40
N TRP A 190 5.31 14.26 -2.23
CA TRP A 190 5.74 15.53 -2.86
C TRP A 190 5.26 15.70 -4.29
N TYR A 191 4.75 14.66 -4.94
CA TYR A 191 4.24 14.74 -6.30
C TYR A 191 2.83 14.18 -6.46
N SER A 192 2.58 12.91 -6.11
CA SER A 192 1.34 12.22 -6.44
C SER A 192 0.11 12.86 -5.77
N ASP A 193 0.20 13.18 -4.46
CA ASP A 193 -0.90 13.84 -3.74
C ASP A 193 -1.26 15.21 -4.35
N TRP A 194 -0.27 15.94 -4.85
CA TRP A 194 -0.49 17.22 -5.55
C TRP A 194 -1.11 17.00 -6.92
N ALA A 195 -0.65 16.00 -7.67
CA ALA A 195 -1.25 15.62 -8.95
C ALA A 195 -2.72 15.19 -8.77
N ASP A 196 -3.01 14.40 -7.72
CA ASP A 196 -4.38 14.03 -7.33
C ASP A 196 -5.19 15.29 -6.99
N ARG A 197 -4.62 16.22 -6.22
CA ARG A 197 -5.30 17.46 -5.81
C ARG A 197 -5.63 18.38 -6.99
N PHE A 198 -4.76 18.45 -7.99
CA PHE A 198 -4.98 19.22 -9.21
C PHE A 198 -5.83 18.48 -10.26
N GLY A 199 -6.32 17.29 -9.95
CA GLY A 199 -7.16 16.48 -10.86
C GLY A 199 -6.38 15.92 -12.05
N ALA A 200 -5.05 15.79 -11.94
CA ALA A 200 -4.19 15.26 -13.00
C ALA A 200 -4.13 13.72 -13.05
N THR A 201 -4.85 13.05 -12.15
CA THR A 201 -4.88 11.59 -12.04
C THR A 201 -6.31 11.07 -12.00
N PRO A 202 -6.55 9.76 -12.24
CA PRO A 202 -7.87 9.16 -12.06
C PRO A 202 -8.42 9.32 -10.62
N VAL A 203 -7.56 9.37 -9.60
CA VAL A 203 -7.97 9.61 -8.20
C VAL A 203 -8.56 11.00 -8.04
N GLY A 204 -7.88 12.02 -8.54
CA GLY A 204 -8.37 13.40 -8.51
C GLY A 204 -9.64 13.60 -9.32
N ALA A 205 -9.77 12.93 -10.47
CA ALA A 205 -10.94 12.99 -11.33
C ALA A 205 -12.21 12.39 -10.71
N GLN A 206 -12.10 11.52 -9.70
CA GLN A 206 -13.25 10.97 -8.95
C GLN A 206 -13.96 12.01 -8.09
N GLY A 207 -13.35 13.15 -7.79
CA GLY A 207 -13.93 14.21 -6.96
C GLY A 207 -14.12 13.88 -5.47
N ASN A 208 -13.66 12.73 -5.02
CA ASN A 208 -13.84 12.23 -3.64
C ASN A 208 -12.71 12.62 -2.67
N GLY A 209 -11.82 13.52 -3.09
CA GLY A 209 -10.71 13.99 -2.26
C GLY A 209 -11.12 15.03 -1.21
N PRO A 210 -10.18 15.41 -0.32
CA PRO A 210 -10.40 16.43 0.68
C PRO A 210 -10.56 17.81 0.02
N GLY A 211 -11.26 18.73 0.69
CA GLY A 211 -11.24 20.14 0.30
C GLY A 211 -9.84 20.75 0.47
N TRP A 212 -9.57 21.86 -0.25
CA TRP A 212 -8.28 22.58 -0.16
C TRP A 212 -7.83 22.88 1.28
N PRO A 213 -8.70 23.37 2.21
CA PRO A 213 -8.25 23.65 3.57
C PRO A 213 -7.72 22.41 4.29
N LEU A 214 -8.39 21.27 4.18
CA LEU A 214 -8.00 20.03 4.84
C LEU A 214 -6.70 19.45 4.24
N PHE A 215 -6.59 19.45 2.91
CA PHE A 215 -5.38 19.03 2.20
C PHE A 215 -4.17 19.85 2.63
N LEU A 216 -4.28 21.19 2.56
CA LEU A 216 -3.20 22.09 2.95
C LEU A 216 -2.85 21.97 4.43
N THR A 217 -3.84 21.81 5.31
CA THR A 217 -3.59 21.60 6.75
C THR A 217 -2.73 20.35 6.97
N GLY A 218 -3.01 19.22 6.30
CA GLY A 218 -2.20 18.00 6.39
C GLY A 218 -0.77 18.22 5.90
N LYS A 219 -0.60 18.84 4.72
CA LYS A 219 0.71 19.11 4.14
C LYS A 219 1.55 20.12 4.97
N LEU A 220 0.92 21.19 5.42
CA LEU A 220 1.59 22.18 6.27
C LEU A 220 1.96 21.60 7.64
N ALA A 221 1.10 20.78 8.24
CA ALA A 221 1.43 20.09 9.49
C ALA A 221 2.60 19.13 9.31
N HIS A 222 2.67 18.39 8.20
CA HIS A 222 3.84 17.55 7.89
C HIS A 222 5.12 18.38 7.77
N VAL A 223 5.10 19.43 6.96
CA VAL A 223 6.26 20.32 6.78
C VAL A 223 6.69 20.93 8.11
N LEU A 224 5.75 21.44 8.90
CA LEU A 224 6.04 22.03 10.20
C LEU A 224 6.69 21.02 11.15
N LEU A 225 6.08 19.83 11.30
CA LEU A 225 6.53 18.84 12.28
C LEU A 225 7.78 18.09 11.84
N MET A 226 7.91 17.73 10.55
CA MET A 226 8.98 16.86 10.08
C MET A 226 10.17 17.61 9.46
N LEU A 227 10.03 18.91 9.19
CA LEU A 227 11.11 19.73 8.63
C LEU A 227 11.37 21.01 9.44
N VAL A 228 10.39 21.89 9.62
CA VAL A 228 10.62 23.22 10.21
C VAL A 228 11.06 23.11 11.67
N LEU A 229 10.34 22.36 12.51
CA LEU A 229 10.71 22.18 13.92
C LEU A 229 12.04 21.40 14.09
N PRO A 230 12.32 20.30 13.35
CA PRO A 230 13.65 19.70 13.34
C PRO A 230 14.76 20.65 12.87
N MET A 231 14.54 21.48 11.84
CA MET A 231 15.52 22.50 11.39
C MET A 231 15.78 23.54 12.46
N TRP A 232 14.73 24.01 13.13
CA TRP A 232 14.84 24.94 14.24
C TRP A 232 15.66 24.35 15.39
N ALA A 233 15.39 23.12 15.81
CA ALA A 233 16.14 22.43 16.84
C ALA A 233 17.61 22.21 16.43
N ALA A 234 17.85 21.74 15.20
CA ALA A 234 19.19 21.55 14.66
C ALA A 234 20.01 22.84 14.64
N GLN A 235 19.40 23.98 14.26
CA GLN A 235 20.06 25.27 14.25
C GLN A 235 20.54 25.69 15.65
N HIS A 236 19.73 25.47 16.69
CA HIS A 236 20.11 25.76 18.08
C HIS A 236 21.25 24.86 18.60
N ALA A 237 21.34 23.65 18.05
CA ALA A 237 22.42 22.71 18.36
C ALA A 237 23.65 22.87 17.45
N GLY A 238 23.69 23.85 16.55
CA GLY A 238 24.81 24.04 15.61
C GLY A 238 24.87 22.98 14.51
N ILE A 239 23.78 22.21 14.29
CA ILE A 239 23.70 21.17 13.28
C ILE A 239 23.24 21.78 11.95
N GLY A 240 23.99 21.53 10.88
CA GLY A 240 23.70 22.08 9.56
C GLY A 240 22.41 21.52 8.93
N TRP A 241 21.67 22.34 8.20
CA TRP A 241 20.42 21.96 7.51
C TRP A 241 20.56 20.78 6.56
N GLY A 242 21.76 20.60 5.98
CA GLY A 242 22.03 19.43 5.13
C GLY A 242 21.86 18.10 5.86
N VAL A 243 22.16 18.05 7.17
CA VAL A 243 21.93 16.86 8.02
C VAL A 243 20.44 16.61 8.18
N VAL A 244 19.64 17.66 8.41
CA VAL A 244 18.19 17.54 8.57
C VAL A 244 17.54 17.03 7.29
N LEU A 245 17.85 17.66 6.14
CA LEU A 245 17.30 17.27 4.84
C LEU A 245 17.75 15.87 4.44
N GLY A 246 19.03 15.54 4.66
CA GLY A 246 19.56 14.21 4.37
C GLY A 246 18.93 13.12 5.25
N ALA A 247 18.77 13.36 6.55
CA ALA A 247 18.12 12.42 7.47
C ALA A 247 16.61 12.28 7.17
N TYR A 248 15.94 13.37 6.85
CA TYR A 248 14.54 13.34 6.42
C TYR A 248 14.36 12.49 5.15
N LEU A 249 15.14 12.75 4.11
CA LEU A 249 15.05 11.99 2.86
C LEU A 249 15.39 10.52 3.08
N LEU A 250 16.47 10.22 3.82
CA LEU A 250 16.86 8.85 4.16
C LEU A 250 15.77 8.14 4.96
N GLY A 251 15.16 8.81 5.93
CA GLY A 251 14.05 8.26 6.72
C GLY A 251 12.82 7.96 5.87
N GLN A 252 12.44 8.86 4.96
CA GLN A 252 11.37 8.64 3.97
C GLN A 252 11.69 7.44 3.06
N MET A 253 12.92 7.35 2.56
CA MET A 253 13.35 6.24 1.70
C MET A 253 13.34 4.89 2.43
N LEU A 254 13.83 4.83 3.66
CA LEU A 254 13.81 3.60 4.46
C LEU A 254 12.38 3.19 4.84
N ALA A 255 11.53 4.14 5.24
CA ALA A 255 10.12 3.90 5.49
C ALA A 255 9.40 3.36 4.24
N SER A 256 9.72 3.90 3.06
CA SER A 256 9.24 3.39 1.76
C SER A 256 9.70 1.97 1.48
N CYS A 257 10.99 1.66 1.70
CA CYS A 257 11.52 0.31 1.54
C CYS A 257 10.82 -0.70 2.45
N VAL A 258 10.54 -0.32 3.72
CA VAL A 258 9.78 -1.18 4.64
C VAL A 258 8.41 -1.50 4.05
N LEU A 259 7.62 -0.49 3.66
CA LEU A 259 6.31 -0.68 3.05
C LEU A 259 6.38 -1.59 1.82
N VAL A 260 7.20 -1.21 0.84
CA VAL A 260 7.26 -1.89 -0.47
C VAL A 260 7.75 -3.33 -0.34
N SER A 261 8.71 -3.61 0.55
CA SER A 261 9.22 -4.97 0.76
C SER A 261 8.20 -5.94 1.38
N LEU A 262 7.16 -5.41 2.04
CA LEU A 262 6.10 -6.23 2.64
C LEU A 262 4.99 -6.58 1.64
N ILE A 263 4.67 -5.68 0.70
CA ILE A 263 3.47 -5.79 -0.14
C ILE A 263 3.77 -6.13 -1.60
N LEU A 264 4.85 -5.61 -2.17
CA LEU A 264 5.05 -5.66 -3.63
C LEU A 264 5.13 -7.10 -4.17
N GLY A 265 5.84 -7.97 -3.47
CA GLY A 265 5.95 -9.38 -3.85
C GLY A 265 4.61 -10.12 -3.86
N THR A 266 3.62 -9.68 -3.10
CA THR A 266 2.32 -10.36 -3.00
C THR A 266 1.50 -10.25 -4.27
N HIS A 267 1.71 -9.18 -5.07
CA HIS A 267 1.06 -8.94 -6.36
C HIS A 267 1.94 -9.29 -7.58
N TRP A 268 3.15 -9.83 -7.35
CA TRP A 268 4.07 -10.23 -8.42
C TRP A 268 4.48 -11.71 -8.37
N SER A 269 4.18 -12.40 -7.28
CA SER A 269 4.62 -13.78 -7.06
C SER A 269 3.60 -14.78 -7.55
N GLU A 270 3.85 -15.36 -8.72
CA GLU A 270 2.99 -16.37 -9.35
C GLU A 270 1.53 -15.89 -9.54
N VAL A 271 1.35 -14.64 -9.86
CA VAL A 271 0.04 -13.99 -10.05
C VAL A 271 -0.22 -13.71 -11.53
N GLU A 272 -1.48 -13.39 -11.83
CA GLU A 272 -1.94 -13.06 -13.16
C GLU A 272 -2.21 -11.56 -13.29
N PHE A 273 -2.11 -11.07 -14.54
CA PHE A 273 -2.45 -9.71 -14.93
C PHE A 273 -3.56 -9.77 -15.96
N PHE A 274 -4.48 -8.83 -15.90
CA PHE A 274 -5.69 -8.84 -16.72
C PHE A 274 -5.85 -7.55 -17.52
N GLN A 275 -6.46 -7.69 -18.69
CA GLN A 275 -7.03 -6.56 -19.43
C GLN A 275 -8.54 -6.60 -19.30
N PRO A 276 -9.21 -5.44 -19.24
CA PRO A 276 -10.67 -5.39 -19.30
C PRO A 276 -11.18 -6.05 -20.59
N GLY A 277 -12.25 -6.84 -20.50
CA GLY A 277 -12.95 -7.29 -21.70
C GLY A 277 -13.47 -6.12 -22.54
N ALA A 278 -13.71 -6.33 -23.83
CA ALA A 278 -14.17 -5.28 -24.75
C ALA A 278 -15.47 -4.59 -24.29
N ASP A 279 -16.30 -5.29 -23.52
CA ASP A 279 -17.55 -4.80 -22.91
C ASP A 279 -17.38 -4.32 -21.47
N GLY A 280 -16.15 -4.21 -20.97
CA GLY A 280 -15.84 -3.89 -19.57
C GLY A 280 -16.22 -4.99 -18.59
N ALA A 281 -16.31 -6.26 -19.04
CA ALA A 281 -16.59 -7.42 -18.19
C ALA A 281 -15.35 -8.24 -17.89
N MET A 282 -15.24 -8.73 -16.65
CA MET A 282 -14.23 -9.70 -16.23
C MET A 282 -14.77 -11.12 -16.35
N PRO A 283 -13.92 -12.11 -16.75
CA PRO A 283 -14.37 -13.48 -16.98
C PRO A 283 -14.71 -14.26 -15.70
N HIS A 284 -14.46 -13.70 -14.52
CA HIS A 284 -14.59 -14.33 -13.20
C HIS A 284 -15.24 -13.40 -12.17
N THR A 285 -15.56 -13.94 -11.00
CA THR A 285 -16.05 -13.14 -9.86
C THR A 285 -14.89 -12.38 -9.21
N TRP A 286 -15.18 -11.32 -8.46
CA TRP A 286 -14.17 -10.58 -7.69
C TRP A 286 -13.43 -11.49 -6.68
N TYR A 287 -14.11 -12.47 -6.06
CA TYR A 287 -13.47 -13.42 -5.15
C TYR A 287 -12.43 -14.29 -5.87
N GLN A 288 -12.75 -14.82 -7.06
CA GLN A 288 -11.78 -15.55 -7.87
C GLN A 288 -10.62 -14.66 -8.31
N HIS A 289 -10.92 -13.41 -8.68
CA HIS A 289 -9.91 -12.43 -9.07
C HIS A 289 -8.85 -12.22 -7.97
N SER A 290 -9.25 -12.09 -6.71
CA SER A 290 -8.33 -11.94 -5.59
C SER A 290 -7.33 -13.10 -5.49
N PHE A 291 -7.76 -14.36 -5.74
CA PHE A 291 -6.85 -15.50 -5.78
C PHE A 291 -5.89 -15.49 -6.98
N HIS A 292 -6.28 -14.90 -8.09
CA HIS A 292 -5.41 -14.76 -9.25
C HIS A 292 -4.35 -13.68 -9.05
N THR A 293 -4.62 -12.64 -8.27
CA THR A 293 -3.85 -11.41 -8.23
C THR A 293 -3.07 -11.17 -6.95
N ALA A 294 -3.31 -11.96 -5.88
CA ALA A 294 -2.61 -11.79 -4.61
C ALA A 294 -2.24 -13.12 -3.96
N CYS A 295 -1.29 -13.10 -3.05
CA CYS A 295 -0.92 -14.23 -2.20
C CYS A 295 -0.67 -13.78 -0.75
N ASP A 296 -0.78 -14.72 0.18
CA ASP A 296 -0.32 -14.57 1.55
C ASP A 296 1.15 -14.99 1.66
N TRP A 297 1.84 -14.55 2.71
CA TRP A 297 3.16 -15.03 3.05
C TRP A 297 3.33 -15.20 4.57
N THR A 298 4.37 -15.91 4.97
CA THR A 298 4.61 -16.21 6.38
C THR A 298 5.97 -15.66 6.79
N PRO A 299 6.01 -14.73 7.79
CA PRO A 299 7.25 -14.22 8.36
C PRO A 299 7.98 -15.27 9.19
N ARG A 300 9.30 -15.16 9.23
CA ARG A 300 10.15 -15.92 10.16
C ARG A 300 11.14 -14.99 10.84
N PRO A 301 11.17 -14.96 12.18
CA PRO A 301 10.31 -15.70 13.11
C PRO A 301 8.85 -15.22 13.11
N ALA A 302 7.92 -16.10 13.50
CA ALA A 302 6.47 -15.86 13.38
C ALA A 302 5.97 -14.62 14.17
N TRP A 303 6.63 -14.26 15.28
CA TRP A 303 6.26 -13.08 16.09
C TRP A 303 6.36 -11.76 15.34
N LEU A 304 7.18 -11.69 14.27
CA LEU A 304 7.23 -10.50 13.41
C LEU A 304 5.87 -10.16 12.80
N GLY A 305 5.03 -11.17 12.49
CA GLY A 305 3.69 -10.98 11.95
C GLY A 305 2.82 -10.04 12.79
N TYR A 306 3.04 -10.00 14.11
CA TYR A 306 2.33 -9.09 15.00
C TYR A 306 2.54 -7.60 14.65
N PHE A 307 3.73 -7.24 14.14
CA PHE A 307 4.10 -5.86 13.82
C PHE A 307 3.87 -5.49 12.35
N LEU A 308 3.47 -6.42 11.51
CA LEU A 308 3.31 -6.20 10.07
C LEU A 308 1.94 -5.60 9.66
N GLY A 309 1.04 -5.36 10.64
CA GLY A 309 -0.29 -4.81 10.33
C GLY A 309 -1.15 -5.71 9.45
N GLY A 310 -0.87 -7.04 9.44
CA GLY A 310 -1.58 -8.03 8.62
C GLY A 310 -1.15 -8.07 7.15
N LEU A 311 -0.13 -7.32 6.74
CA LEU A 311 0.35 -7.29 5.34
C LEU A 311 0.98 -8.61 4.89
N ASP A 312 1.34 -9.49 5.83
CA ASP A 312 1.74 -10.88 5.55
C ASP A 312 0.56 -11.78 5.15
N LYS A 313 -0.66 -11.34 5.38
CA LYS A 313 -1.91 -12.01 4.97
C LYS A 313 -2.62 -11.20 3.89
N HIS A 314 -1.92 -10.90 2.80
CA HIS A 314 -2.37 -9.90 1.84
C HIS A 314 -3.57 -10.35 0.99
N LEU A 315 -3.60 -11.61 0.51
CA LEU A 315 -4.80 -12.17 -0.12
C LEU A 315 -5.97 -12.20 0.86
N THR A 316 -5.71 -12.62 2.11
CA THR A 316 -6.74 -12.64 3.16
C THR A 316 -7.26 -11.23 3.42
N HIS A 317 -6.38 -10.23 3.46
CA HIS A 317 -6.74 -8.82 3.56
C HIS A 317 -7.63 -8.36 2.40
N HIS A 318 -7.31 -8.70 1.15
CA HIS A 318 -8.17 -8.42 0.00
C HIS A 318 -9.56 -9.02 0.16
N LEU A 319 -9.68 -10.25 0.65
CA LEU A 319 -10.97 -10.91 0.87
C LEU A 319 -11.79 -10.32 2.03
N PHE A 320 -11.12 -9.73 3.04
CA PHE A 320 -11.72 -9.17 4.26
C PHE A 320 -11.24 -7.75 4.57
N PRO A 321 -11.31 -6.81 3.63
CA PRO A 321 -10.70 -5.49 3.81
C PRO A 321 -11.31 -4.67 4.96
N THR A 322 -12.58 -4.92 5.33
CA THR A 322 -13.27 -4.23 6.43
C THR A 322 -13.13 -4.92 7.79
N TRP A 323 -12.22 -5.88 7.89
CA TRP A 323 -11.91 -6.56 9.15
C TRP A 323 -10.54 -6.12 9.65
N ASN A 324 -10.42 -5.92 10.95
CA ASN A 324 -9.15 -5.57 11.59
C ASN A 324 -8.13 -6.69 11.39
N HIS A 325 -6.87 -6.33 11.15
CA HIS A 325 -5.78 -7.28 10.86
C HIS A 325 -5.56 -8.34 11.96
N ARG A 326 -6.05 -8.12 13.19
CA ARG A 326 -5.99 -9.12 14.27
C ARG A 326 -6.67 -10.45 13.91
N HIS A 327 -7.64 -10.40 13.00
CA HIS A 327 -8.40 -11.56 12.54
C HIS A 327 -7.74 -12.32 11.40
N TYR A 328 -6.79 -11.72 10.69
CA TYR A 328 -6.24 -12.32 9.47
C TYR A 328 -5.58 -13.67 9.67
N PRO A 329 -4.89 -13.99 10.77
CA PRO A 329 -4.39 -15.35 10.99
C PRO A 329 -5.49 -16.42 11.01
N ALA A 330 -6.61 -16.17 11.69
CA ALA A 330 -7.75 -17.09 11.74
C ALA A 330 -8.49 -17.16 10.39
N LEU A 331 -8.71 -16.00 9.76
CA LEU A 331 -9.34 -15.92 8.43
C LEU A 331 -8.49 -16.60 7.35
N ALA A 332 -7.17 -16.46 7.37
CA ALA A 332 -6.25 -17.14 6.46
C ALA A 332 -6.35 -18.68 6.60
N ALA A 333 -6.52 -19.19 7.82
CA ALA A 333 -6.74 -20.62 8.04
C ALA A 333 -8.08 -21.08 7.44
N ILE A 334 -9.14 -20.28 7.55
CA ILE A 334 -10.44 -20.55 6.91
C ILE A 334 -10.29 -20.54 5.39
N VAL A 335 -9.64 -19.51 4.82
CA VAL A 335 -9.38 -19.41 3.39
C VAL A 335 -8.59 -20.60 2.88
N ALA A 336 -7.50 -20.97 3.56
CA ALA A 336 -6.65 -22.11 3.18
C ALA A 336 -7.43 -23.44 3.15
N ARG A 337 -8.39 -23.63 4.05
CA ARG A 337 -9.23 -24.84 4.13
C ARG A 337 -10.33 -24.86 3.06
N LEU A 338 -10.95 -23.72 2.80
CA LEU A 338 -12.08 -23.64 1.85
C LEU A 338 -11.64 -23.55 0.38
N ALA A 339 -10.53 -22.88 0.09
CA ALA A 339 -10.11 -22.61 -1.29
C ALA A 339 -9.99 -23.89 -2.15
N PRO A 340 -9.33 -24.99 -1.70
CA PRO A 340 -9.23 -26.22 -2.49
C PRO A 340 -10.61 -26.87 -2.79
N GLN A 341 -11.57 -26.76 -1.86
CA GLN A 341 -12.92 -27.31 -2.01
C GLN A 341 -13.71 -26.62 -3.14
N HIS A 342 -13.27 -25.39 -3.51
CA HIS A 342 -13.87 -24.58 -4.57
C HIS A 342 -12.94 -24.40 -5.77
N GLN A 343 -11.92 -25.27 -5.90
CA GLN A 343 -10.95 -25.23 -7.00
C GLN A 343 -10.17 -23.92 -7.11
N LEU A 344 -9.98 -23.22 -5.99
CA LEU A 344 -9.20 -22.00 -5.89
C LEU A 344 -7.78 -22.30 -5.38
N ARG A 345 -6.77 -21.75 -6.02
CA ARG A 345 -5.38 -21.96 -5.63
C ARG A 345 -4.97 -20.94 -4.55
N TYR A 346 -5.06 -21.35 -3.28
CA TYR A 346 -4.51 -20.56 -2.18
C TYR A 346 -2.98 -20.67 -2.15
N ARG A 347 -2.30 -19.51 -2.09
CA ARG A 347 -0.84 -19.42 -2.02
C ARG A 347 -0.43 -18.73 -0.73
N ASN A 348 0.44 -19.40 0.03
CA ASN A 348 1.09 -18.85 1.23
C ASN A 348 2.59 -19.18 1.15
N LEU A 349 3.39 -18.17 0.84
CA LEU A 349 4.82 -18.31 0.56
C LEU A 349 5.64 -18.00 1.82
N GLY A 350 6.81 -18.65 1.99
CA GLY A 350 7.81 -18.12 2.92
C GLY A 350 8.37 -16.78 2.41
N TYR A 351 8.75 -15.86 3.29
CA TYR A 351 9.24 -14.53 2.86
C TYR A 351 10.40 -14.59 1.85
N ARG A 352 11.34 -15.53 2.04
CA ARG A 352 12.43 -15.74 1.08
C ARG A 352 11.91 -16.19 -0.30
N GLN A 353 10.91 -17.05 -0.33
CA GLN A 353 10.28 -17.49 -1.59
C GLN A 353 9.55 -16.34 -2.27
N LEU A 354 8.86 -15.49 -1.50
CA LEU A 354 8.22 -14.28 -1.98
C LEU A 354 9.23 -13.36 -2.68
N LEU A 355 10.36 -13.05 -2.02
CA LEU A 355 11.41 -12.22 -2.61
C LEU A 355 12.05 -12.85 -3.86
N GLN A 356 12.27 -14.17 -3.87
CA GLN A 356 12.78 -14.88 -5.04
C GLN A 356 11.80 -14.83 -6.21
N ALA A 357 10.50 -15.01 -5.95
CA ALA A 357 9.47 -14.92 -6.97
C ALA A 357 9.34 -13.50 -7.54
N GLN A 358 9.36 -12.48 -6.66
CA GLN A 358 9.42 -11.07 -7.06
C GLN A 358 10.64 -10.78 -7.94
N GLN A 359 11.82 -11.24 -7.54
CA GLN A 359 13.05 -11.04 -8.30
C GLN A 359 12.97 -11.69 -9.70
N SER A 360 12.42 -12.91 -9.75
CA SER A 360 12.20 -13.63 -11.00
C SER A 360 11.20 -12.92 -11.91
N PHE A 361 10.12 -12.39 -11.33
CA PHE A 361 9.12 -11.58 -12.03
C PHE A 361 9.77 -10.33 -12.66
N LEU A 362 10.49 -9.53 -11.88
CA LEU A 362 11.15 -8.32 -12.36
C LEU A 362 12.17 -8.64 -13.47
N LYS A 363 12.91 -9.74 -13.33
CA LYS A 363 13.84 -10.20 -14.36
C LYS A 363 13.11 -10.59 -15.64
N SER A 364 11.97 -11.28 -15.54
CA SER A 364 11.17 -11.69 -16.71
C SER A 364 10.54 -10.49 -17.42
N MET A 365 9.99 -9.53 -16.66
CA MET A 365 9.42 -8.29 -17.22
C MET A 365 10.50 -7.40 -17.87
N GLY A 366 11.73 -7.42 -17.34
CA GLY A 366 12.89 -6.72 -17.91
C GLY A 366 13.46 -7.36 -19.15
N ALA A 367 13.14 -8.62 -19.45
CA ALA A 367 13.63 -9.29 -20.62
C ALA A 367 13.06 -8.67 -21.92
N PRO A 368 13.90 -8.46 -22.97
CA PRO A 368 13.39 -7.96 -24.24
C PRO A 368 12.37 -8.93 -24.85
N PRO A 369 11.37 -8.42 -25.60
CA PRO A 369 10.43 -9.27 -26.32
C PRO A 369 11.22 -10.25 -27.21
N ARG A 370 10.82 -11.53 -27.21
CA ARG A 370 11.42 -12.51 -28.12
C ARG A 370 11.07 -12.09 -29.55
N THR A 371 12.11 -11.70 -30.32
CA THR A 371 11.98 -11.47 -31.75
C THR A 371 11.73 -12.82 -32.42
N GLY A 372 10.49 -13.11 -32.79
CA GLY A 372 10.20 -14.30 -33.56
C GLY A 372 9.06 -15.16 -33.02
N LYS A 373 7.82 -14.68 -33.25
CA LYS A 373 6.69 -15.41 -33.81
C LYS A 373 5.59 -14.38 -34.10
N LYS A 374 5.54 -13.94 -35.37
CA LYS A 374 4.31 -13.38 -35.89
C LYS A 374 3.27 -14.49 -35.77
N ALA A 375 2.23 -14.26 -34.94
CA ALA A 375 1.02 -15.03 -34.98
C ALA A 375 0.17 -14.59 -36.15
#